data_c22bd8c7338aeaa8785aef84af4b2060
#
_entry.id   c22bd8c7338aeaa8785aef84af4b2060
#
_cell.length_a   1.000
_cell.length_b   1.000
_cell.length_c   1.000
_cell.angle_alpha   90.00
_cell.angle_beta   90.00
_cell.angle_gamma   90.00
#
_symmetry.space_group_name_H-M   'P 1'
#
loop_
_entity.id
_entity.type
_entity.pdbx_description
1 polymer ?
#
loop_
_entity_poly.entity_id
_entity_poly.type
_entity_poly.pdbx_seq_one_letter_code
_entity_poly.pdbx_strand_id
1 'polypeptide(L)'
;MNIWNEIQNEVKLRIEAEPSLEPYLNQLILSQDNLINSVASVLASKLNSDALSSDKIKEFILDVYHKCDHIEEDLINDIIFFKDHDPACKYFSTPILFYKGFQGLATYRAAHCLWNNDRHTMALFFQNRASEVFGVDIHPAAEIKGGVMIDHATGVVIGE
;
A
#
# COMPACT_ATOMS: atom_id res chain seq x y z
N MET A 1 -19.41 -8.14 3.76
CA MET A 1 -18.45 -8.72 2.76
C MET A 1 -17.07 -8.67 3.39
N ASN A 2 -16.34 -9.77 3.42
CA ASN A 2 -14.94 -9.76 3.88
C ASN A 2 -14.05 -9.49 2.66
N ILE A 3 -13.58 -8.25 2.52
CA ILE A 3 -12.79 -7.82 1.37
C ILE A 3 -11.50 -8.64 1.20
N TRP A 4 -10.88 -9.10 2.29
CA TRP A 4 -9.68 -9.92 2.22
C TRP A 4 -9.95 -11.27 1.55
N ASN A 5 -11.06 -11.93 1.87
CA ASN A 5 -11.45 -13.17 1.21
C ASN A 5 -11.71 -12.97 -0.29
N GLU A 6 -12.33 -11.86 -0.67
CA GLU A 6 -12.54 -11.51 -2.08
C GLU A 6 -11.20 -11.33 -2.81
N ILE A 7 -10.27 -10.57 -2.22
CA ILE A 7 -8.92 -10.37 -2.78
C ILE A 7 -8.20 -11.71 -2.99
N GLN A 8 -8.26 -12.63 -2.02
CA GLN A 8 -7.65 -13.94 -2.16
C GLN A 8 -8.29 -14.77 -3.30
N ASN A 9 -9.61 -14.71 -3.44
CA ASN A 9 -10.32 -15.43 -4.51
C ASN A 9 -9.97 -14.85 -5.89
N GLU A 10 -9.95 -13.52 -6.02
CA GLU A 10 -9.52 -12.84 -7.25
C GLU A 10 -8.10 -13.25 -7.66
N VAL A 11 -7.18 -13.34 -6.68
CA VAL A 11 -5.78 -13.71 -6.94
C VAL A 11 -5.66 -15.17 -7.40
N LYS A 12 -6.46 -16.09 -6.88
CA LYS A 12 -6.51 -17.47 -7.39
C LYS A 12 -6.93 -17.51 -8.87
N LEU A 13 -7.96 -16.73 -9.25
CA LEU A 13 -8.39 -16.60 -10.65
C LEU A 13 -7.28 -15.98 -11.54
N ARG A 14 -6.52 -15.04 -11.01
CA ARG A 14 -5.37 -14.46 -11.73
C ARG A 14 -4.26 -15.50 -11.97
N ILE A 15 -3.99 -16.38 -11.00
CA ILE A 15 -3.03 -17.47 -11.14
C ILE A 15 -3.51 -18.48 -12.19
N GLU A 16 -4.79 -18.83 -12.20
CA GLU A 16 -5.36 -19.71 -13.23
C GLU A 16 -5.22 -19.11 -14.64
N ALA A 17 -5.41 -17.79 -14.77
CA ALA A 17 -5.26 -17.10 -16.05
C ALA A 17 -3.79 -16.90 -16.47
N GLU A 18 -2.88 -16.71 -15.52
CA GLU A 18 -1.46 -16.44 -15.75
C GLU A 18 -0.60 -17.19 -14.71
N PRO A 19 -0.37 -18.52 -14.91
CA PRO A 19 0.36 -19.35 -13.95
C PRO A 19 1.81 -18.91 -13.71
N SER A 20 2.42 -18.19 -14.66
CA SER A 20 3.79 -17.69 -14.55
C SER A 20 3.95 -16.67 -13.40
N LEU A 21 2.86 -16.04 -12.98
CA LEU A 21 2.84 -15.07 -11.85
C LEU A 21 2.54 -15.73 -10.50
N GLU A 22 2.32 -17.04 -10.44
CA GLU A 22 2.00 -17.74 -9.19
C GLU A 22 3.00 -17.43 -8.05
N PRO A 23 4.34 -17.53 -8.24
CA PRO A 23 5.27 -17.23 -7.15
C PRO A 23 5.13 -15.80 -6.60
N TYR A 24 4.95 -14.83 -7.49
CA TYR A 24 4.75 -13.41 -7.14
C TYR A 24 3.45 -13.20 -6.36
N LEU A 25 2.34 -13.70 -6.87
CA LEU A 25 1.02 -13.55 -6.28
C LEU A 25 0.87 -14.31 -4.97
N ASN A 26 1.47 -15.50 -4.87
CA ASN A 26 1.55 -16.26 -3.63
C ASN A 26 2.31 -15.50 -2.55
N GLN A 27 3.50 -15.01 -2.87
CA GLN A 27 4.35 -14.31 -1.90
C GLN A 27 3.66 -13.05 -1.37
N LEU A 28 2.99 -12.27 -2.22
CA LEU A 28 2.45 -10.97 -1.84
C LEU A 28 1.03 -11.03 -1.26
N ILE A 29 0.23 -12.04 -1.63
CA ILE A 29 -1.18 -12.13 -1.23
C ILE A 29 -1.50 -13.44 -0.51
N LEU A 30 -1.39 -14.60 -1.19
CA LEU A 30 -1.98 -15.84 -0.68
C LEU A 30 -1.27 -16.40 0.55
N SER A 31 0.04 -16.15 0.72
CA SER A 31 0.81 -16.54 1.90
C SER A 31 0.71 -15.53 3.06
N GLN A 32 -0.07 -14.45 2.90
CA GLN A 32 -0.25 -13.46 3.94
C GLN A 32 -1.51 -13.75 4.77
N ASP A 33 -1.43 -13.49 6.08
CA ASP A 33 -2.52 -13.80 7.01
C ASP A 33 -3.73 -12.85 6.86
N ASN A 34 -3.49 -11.61 6.45
CA ASN A 34 -4.51 -10.57 6.34
C ASN A 34 -4.11 -9.47 5.36
N LEU A 35 -5.03 -8.52 5.13
CA LEU A 35 -4.85 -7.39 4.24
C LEU A 35 -3.62 -6.53 4.62
N ILE A 36 -3.46 -6.22 5.89
CA ILE A 36 -2.34 -5.41 6.40
C ILE A 36 -0.99 -6.05 6.07
N ASN A 37 -0.85 -7.36 6.32
CA ASN A 37 0.37 -8.09 5.98
C ASN A 37 0.64 -8.11 4.48
N SER A 38 -0.41 -8.23 3.67
CA SER A 38 -0.31 -8.20 2.21
C SER A 38 0.14 -6.83 1.70
N VAL A 39 -0.51 -5.75 2.13
CA VAL A 39 -0.12 -4.39 1.74
C VAL A 39 1.32 -4.11 2.17
N ALA A 40 1.69 -4.45 3.41
CA ALA A 40 3.07 -4.28 3.89
C ALA A 40 4.09 -5.07 3.04
N SER A 41 3.74 -6.30 2.61
CA SER A 41 4.61 -7.11 1.73
C SER A 41 4.79 -6.48 0.36
N VAL A 42 3.71 -5.97 -0.24
CA VAL A 42 3.77 -5.29 -1.54
C VAL A 42 4.62 -4.03 -1.45
N LEU A 43 4.39 -3.18 -0.45
CA LEU A 43 5.16 -1.95 -0.26
C LEU A 43 6.64 -2.27 -0.02
N ALA A 44 6.93 -3.21 0.86
CA ALA A 44 8.31 -3.60 1.18
C ALA A 44 9.08 -4.13 -0.03
N SER A 45 8.41 -4.89 -0.90
CA SER A 45 9.04 -5.41 -2.13
C SER A 45 9.46 -4.30 -3.11
N LYS A 46 8.88 -3.11 -2.99
CA LYS A 46 9.16 -1.95 -3.86
C LYS A 46 10.00 -0.86 -3.19
N LEU A 47 9.80 -0.64 -1.89
CA LEU A 47 10.47 0.43 -1.13
C LEU A 47 11.86 0.04 -0.62
N ASN A 48 12.27 -1.22 -0.74
CA ASN A 48 13.60 -1.67 -0.33
C ASN A 48 14.72 -0.98 -1.13
N SER A 49 15.92 -1.07 -0.61
CA SER A 49 17.14 -0.55 -1.24
C SER A 49 18.33 -1.39 -0.80
N ASP A 50 19.51 -1.11 -1.36
CA ASP A 50 20.75 -1.78 -0.95
C ASP A 50 21.06 -1.60 0.54
N ALA A 51 20.61 -0.49 1.15
CA ALA A 51 20.82 -0.20 2.56
C ALA A 51 19.79 -0.83 3.48
N LEU A 52 18.57 -1.10 3.01
CA LEU A 52 17.46 -1.66 3.80
C LEU A 52 16.72 -2.74 3.00
N SER A 53 16.77 -3.98 3.49
CA SER A 53 16.11 -5.12 2.87
C SER A 53 14.58 -5.02 2.90
N SER A 54 13.92 -5.77 2.01
CA SER A 54 12.46 -5.88 1.99
C SER A 54 11.89 -6.38 3.33
N ASP A 55 12.53 -7.36 3.97
CA ASP A 55 12.08 -7.88 5.27
C ASP A 55 12.11 -6.79 6.35
N LYS A 56 13.16 -5.95 6.36
CA LYS A 56 13.29 -4.85 7.31
C LYS A 56 12.27 -3.75 7.06
N ILE A 57 12.00 -3.40 5.82
CA ILE A 57 10.95 -2.44 5.46
C ILE A 57 9.57 -2.98 5.85
N LYS A 58 9.29 -4.28 5.61
CA LYS A 58 8.03 -4.91 6.03
C LYS A 58 7.84 -4.85 7.54
N GLU A 59 8.89 -5.18 8.32
CA GLU A 59 8.87 -5.06 9.79
C GLU A 59 8.49 -3.65 10.24
N PHE A 60 9.11 -2.62 9.64
CA PHE A 60 8.81 -1.21 9.97
C PHE A 60 7.37 -0.83 9.65
N ILE A 61 6.85 -1.21 8.47
CA ILE A 61 5.48 -0.91 8.07
C ILE A 61 4.48 -1.59 9.00
N LEU A 62 4.68 -2.86 9.34
CA LEU A 62 3.80 -3.60 10.23
C LEU A 62 3.80 -3.03 11.64
N ASP A 63 4.98 -2.66 12.19
CA ASP A 63 5.08 -2.00 13.50
C ASP A 63 4.23 -0.72 13.54
N VAL A 64 4.27 0.07 12.47
CA VAL A 64 3.49 1.31 12.35
C VAL A 64 2.00 1.01 12.19
N TYR A 65 1.64 0.12 11.27
CA TYR A 65 0.24 -0.18 10.96
C TYR A 65 -0.51 -0.76 12.17
N HIS A 66 0.16 -1.55 13.00
CA HIS A 66 -0.44 -2.09 14.22
C HIS A 66 -0.59 -1.06 15.36
N LYS A 67 0.11 0.08 15.28
CA LYS A 67 0.04 1.13 16.31
C LYS A 67 -0.95 2.25 15.99
N CYS A 68 -1.50 2.27 14.80
CA CYS A 68 -2.42 3.30 14.34
C CYS A 68 -3.79 2.73 13.99
N ASP A 69 -4.77 3.01 14.83
CA ASP A 69 -6.09 2.36 14.86
C ASP A 69 -6.91 2.47 13.56
N HIS A 70 -6.67 3.45 12.70
CA HIS A 70 -7.52 3.72 11.53
C HIS A 70 -6.89 3.29 10.19
N ILE A 71 -5.65 2.84 10.17
CA ILE A 71 -4.94 2.55 8.91
C ILE A 71 -5.62 1.45 8.11
N GLU A 72 -6.06 0.36 8.75
CA GLU A 72 -6.72 -0.72 8.04
C GLU A 72 -8.05 -0.29 7.42
N GLU A 73 -8.85 0.49 8.16
CA GLU A 73 -10.10 1.05 7.66
C GLU A 73 -9.85 2.01 6.48
N ASP A 74 -8.86 2.88 6.60
CA ASP A 74 -8.48 3.81 5.53
C ASP A 74 -8.01 3.07 4.27
N LEU A 75 -7.19 2.03 4.41
CA LEU A 75 -6.74 1.21 3.27
C LEU A 75 -7.91 0.49 2.60
N ILE A 76 -8.84 -0.05 3.38
CA ILE A 76 -10.05 -0.70 2.85
C ILE A 76 -10.90 0.32 2.08
N ASN A 77 -11.12 1.51 2.64
CA ASN A 77 -11.89 2.57 2.01
C ASN A 77 -11.23 3.04 0.71
N ASP A 78 -9.90 3.17 0.68
CA ASP A 78 -9.16 3.51 -0.54
C ASP A 78 -9.33 2.44 -1.62
N ILE A 79 -9.18 1.16 -1.28
CA ILE A 79 -9.34 0.04 -2.21
C ILE A 79 -10.76 0.01 -2.80
N ILE A 80 -11.77 0.19 -1.96
CA ILE A 80 -13.19 0.25 -2.38
C ILE A 80 -13.38 1.44 -3.32
N PHE A 81 -12.81 2.60 -2.98
CA PHE A 81 -12.96 3.81 -3.78
C PHE A 81 -12.34 3.64 -5.18
N PHE A 82 -11.15 3.03 -5.30
CA PHE A 82 -10.57 2.67 -6.59
C PHE A 82 -11.47 1.75 -7.40
N LYS A 83 -12.01 0.69 -6.75
CA LYS A 83 -12.86 -0.30 -7.41
C LYS A 83 -14.16 0.30 -7.95
N ASP A 84 -14.72 1.28 -7.23
CA ASP A 84 -16.02 1.86 -7.55
C ASP A 84 -15.93 3.05 -8.55
N HIS A 85 -14.79 3.75 -8.58
CA HIS A 85 -14.65 4.99 -9.34
C HIS A 85 -13.69 4.90 -10.55
N ASP A 86 -12.79 3.91 -10.58
CA ASP A 86 -11.95 3.67 -11.75
C ASP A 86 -12.57 2.58 -12.65
N PRO A 87 -13.08 2.92 -13.85
CA PRO A 87 -13.66 1.94 -14.77
C PRO A 87 -12.68 0.84 -15.20
N ALA A 88 -11.37 1.07 -15.12
CA ALA A 88 -10.34 0.09 -15.42
C ALA A 88 -10.08 -0.89 -14.26
N CYS A 89 -10.45 -0.51 -13.03
CA CYS A 89 -10.25 -1.34 -11.83
C CYS A 89 -11.34 -2.40 -11.70
N LYS A 90 -11.08 -3.61 -12.19
CA LYS A 90 -12.04 -4.72 -12.15
C LYS A 90 -12.05 -5.52 -10.85
N TYR A 91 -10.96 -5.46 -10.08
CA TYR A 91 -10.71 -6.29 -8.91
C TYR A 91 -10.16 -5.45 -7.74
N PHE A 92 -10.54 -5.80 -6.51
CA PHE A 92 -9.98 -5.18 -5.29
C PHE A 92 -8.47 -5.41 -5.13
N SER A 93 -7.96 -6.53 -5.66
CA SER A 93 -6.53 -6.84 -5.68
C SER A 93 -5.71 -5.94 -6.62
N THR A 94 -6.35 -5.27 -7.59
CA THR A 94 -5.65 -4.47 -8.61
C THR A 94 -4.91 -3.26 -8.02
N PRO A 95 -5.53 -2.41 -7.17
CA PRO A 95 -4.81 -1.28 -6.56
C PRO A 95 -3.61 -1.73 -5.74
N ILE A 96 -3.76 -2.79 -4.96
CA ILE A 96 -2.70 -3.32 -4.09
C ILE A 96 -1.48 -3.73 -4.91
N LEU A 97 -1.71 -4.54 -5.96
CA LEU A 97 -0.64 -5.17 -6.73
C LEU A 97 0.00 -4.23 -7.76
N PHE A 98 -0.79 -3.34 -8.39
CA PHE A 98 -0.38 -2.71 -9.64
C PHE A 98 -0.52 -1.19 -9.70
N TYR A 99 -1.27 -0.55 -8.78
CA TYR A 99 -1.49 0.88 -8.84
C TYR A 99 -0.57 1.64 -7.90
N LYS A 100 0.42 2.31 -8.48
CA LYS A 100 1.40 3.08 -7.69
C LYS A 100 0.77 4.25 -6.90
N GLY A 101 -0.37 4.76 -7.33
CA GLY A 101 -1.12 5.78 -6.59
C GLY A 101 -1.64 5.25 -5.26
N PHE A 102 -2.24 4.06 -5.24
CA PHE A 102 -2.62 3.38 -4.01
C PHE A 102 -1.40 3.06 -3.14
N GLN A 103 -0.33 2.53 -3.75
CA GLN A 103 0.88 2.14 -3.03
C GLN A 103 1.58 3.36 -2.40
N GLY A 104 1.62 4.49 -3.11
CA GLY A 104 2.13 5.76 -2.57
C GLY A 104 1.28 6.29 -1.43
N LEU A 105 -0.05 6.24 -1.56
CA LEU A 105 -0.99 6.64 -0.51
C LEU A 105 -0.87 5.75 0.73
N ALA A 106 -0.78 4.44 0.55
CA ALA A 106 -0.57 3.49 1.66
C ALA A 106 0.77 3.74 2.37
N THR A 107 1.83 4.08 1.62
CA THR A 107 3.13 4.48 2.21
C THR A 107 3.00 5.79 3.00
N TYR A 108 2.28 6.79 2.47
CA TYR A 108 1.98 8.03 3.18
C TYR A 108 1.26 7.77 4.51
N ARG A 109 0.29 6.84 4.57
CA ARG A 109 -0.41 6.53 5.82
C ARG A 109 0.54 6.05 6.91
N ALA A 110 1.53 5.24 6.56
CA ALA A 110 2.61 4.88 7.49
C ALA A 110 3.45 6.09 7.90
N ALA A 111 3.82 6.94 6.96
CA ALA A 111 4.61 8.15 7.23
C ALA A 111 3.84 9.14 8.12
N HIS A 112 2.54 9.33 7.89
CA HIS A 112 1.68 10.18 8.71
C HIS A 112 1.56 9.68 10.17
N CYS A 113 1.38 8.38 10.35
CA CYS A 113 1.38 7.77 11.69
C CYS A 113 2.71 7.99 12.41
N LEU A 114 3.82 7.78 11.73
CA LEU A 114 5.17 8.04 12.29
C LEU A 114 5.35 9.51 12.68
N TRP A 115 4.89 10.43 11.84
CA TRP A 115 4.95 11.87 12.09
C TRP A 115 4.23 12.25 13.38
N ASN A 116 3.01 11.77 13.54
CA ASN A 116 2.19 12.03 14.73
C ASN A 116 2.70 11.35 16.02
N ASN A 117 3.70 10.47 15.90
CA ASN A 117 4.40 9.82 17.02
C ASN A 117 5.85 10.31 17.17
N ASP A 118 6.15 11.52 16.74
CA ASP A 118 7.47 12.17 16.83
C ASP A 118 8.63 11.41 16.14
N ARG A 119 8.31 10.45 15.26
CA ARG A 119 9.30 9.69 14.48
C ARG A 119 9.57 10.33 13.11
N HIS A 120 9.87 11.62 13.12
CA HIS A 120 9.95 12.45 11.91
C HIS A 120 10.99 11.96 10.90
N THR A 121 12.16 11.50 11.35
CA THR A 121 13.19 10.98 10.42
C THR A 121 12.71 9.76 9.64
N MET A 122 12.01 8.83 10.31
CA MET A 122 11.44 7.66 9.63
C MET A 122 10.27 8.05 8.72
N ALA A 123 9.45 9.03 9.12
CA ALA A 123 8.37 9.56 8.30
C ALA A 123 8.91 10.16 7.00
N LEU A 124 9.96 10.99 7.08
CA LEU A 124 10.62 11.58 5.91
C LEU A 124 11.32 10.53 5.04
N PHE A 125 11.87 9.46 5.63
CA PHE A 125 12.40 8.34 4.87
C PHE A 125 11.32 7.70 4.00
N PHE A 126 10.13 7.39 4.55
CA PHE A 126 9.03 6.82 3.78
C PHE A 126 8.47 7.79 2.74
N GLN A 127 8.35 9.08 3.06
CA GLN A 127 7.98 10.11 2.09
C GLN A 127 8.93 10.12 0.89
N ASN A 128 10.24 10.16 1.15
CA ASN A 128 11.25 10.15 0.08
C ASN A 128 11.18 8.88 -0.76
N ARG A 129 11.07 7.72 -0.13
CA ARG A 129 10.94 6.45 -0.89
C ARG A 129 9.68 6.40 -1.73
N ALA A 130 8.53 6.89 -1.22
CA ALA A 130 7.30 6.98 -2.00
C ALA A 130 7.45 7.91 -3.21
N SER A 131 8.09 9.05 -3.01
CA SER A 131 8.40 10.00 -4.10
C SER A 131 9.27 9.36 -5.19
N GLU A 132 10.37 8.71 -4.79
CA GLU A 132 11.28 8.06 -5.75
C GLU A 132 10.64 6.88 -6.49
N VAL A 133 9.91 6.01 -5.78
CA VAL A 133 9.42 4.74 -6.32
C VAL A 133 8.06 4.90 -7.01
N PHE A 134 7.16 5.69 -6.42
CA PHE A 134 5.78 5.82 -6.89
C PHE A 134 5.48 7.16 -7.59
N GLY A 135 6.37 8.14 -7.50
CA GLY A 135 6.10 9.49 -7.99
C GLY A 135 5.03 10.22 -7.17
N VAL A 136 4.86 9.83 -5.91
CA VAL A 136 3.88 10.38 -4.97
C VAL A 136 4.62 10.97 -3.78
N ASP A 137 4.64 12.29 -3.71
CA ASP A 137 5.30 13.08 -2.67
C ASP A 137 4.23 13.75 -1.80
N ILE A 138 3.86 13.09 -0.70
CA ILE A 138 2.89 13.63 0.26
C ILE A 138 3.63 13.90 1.57
N HIS A 139 3.57 15.17 2.02
CA HIS A 139 4.16 15.51 3.30
C HIS A 139 3.49 14.74 4.43
N PRO A 140 4.26 14.14 5.37
CA PRO A 140 3.66 13.32 6.44
C PRO A 140 2.69 14.06 7.36
N ALA A 141 2.80 15.38 7.48
CA ALA A 141 1.86 16.20 8.26
C ALA A 141 0.52 16.45 7.56
N ALA A 142 0.39 16.19 6.25
CA ALA A 142 -0.88 16.32 5.57
C ALA A 142 -1.95 15.43 6.19
N GLU A 143 -3.20 15.90 6.26
CA GLU A 143 -4.34 15.16 6.83
C GLU A 143 -5.24 14.62 5.71
N ILE A 144 -5.10 13.34 5.38
CA ILE A 144 -5.86 12.67 4.32
C ILE A 144 -6.60 11.47 4.91
N LYS A 145 -7.94 11.53 4.91
CA LYS A 145 -8.80 10.43 5.36
C LYS A 145 -8.88 9.32 4.31
N GLY A 146 -9.45 8.16 4.68
CA GLY A 146 -9.72 7.06 3.77
C GLY A 146 -10.74 7.40 2.68
N GLY A 147 -10.79 6.60 1.62
CA GLY A 147 -11.67 6.80 0.47
C GLY A 147 -11.08 7.74 -0.58
N VAL A 148 -9.78 7.71 -0.78
CA VAL A 148 -9.06 8.54 -1.75
C VAL A 148 -8.49 7.68 -2.88
N MET A 149 -8.58 8.20 -4.10
CA MET A 149 -7.95 7.64 -5.29
C MET A 149 -6.94 8.65 -5.86
N ILE A 150 -5.70 8.22 -6.03
CA ILE A 150 -4.68 8.94 -6.79
C ILE A 150 -4.46 8.17 -8.08
N ASP A 151 -5.11 8.65 -9.15
CA ASP A 151 -5.06 7.96 -10.44
C ASP A 151 -3.74 8.24 -11.16
N HIS A 152 -3.15 7.20 -11.79
CA HIS A 152 -1.85 7.21 -12.47
C HIS A 152 -0.66 7.68 -11.62
N ALA A 153 -0.81 8.67 -10.76
CA ALA A 153 0.12 9.12 -9.73
C ALA A 153 1.53 9.50 -10.23
N THR A 154 1.66 10.12 -11.38
CA THR A 154 2.96 10.56 -11.88
C THR A 154 3.18 12.03 -11.54
N GLY A 155 4.08 12.31 -10.57
CA GLY A 155 4.43 13.67 -10.18
C GLY A 155 3.40 14.35 -9.26
N VAL A 156 2.75 13.58 -8.40
CA VAL A 156 1.82 14.12 -7.39
C VAL A 156 2.61 14.71 -6.23
N VAL A 157 2.29 15.95 -5.85
CA VAL A 157 2.88 16.64 -4.69
C VAL A 157 1.75 17.20 -3.83
N ILE A 158 1.73 16.83 -2.54
CA ILE A 158 0.79 17.35 -1.53
C ILE A 158 1.61 17.85 -0.33
N GLY A 159 1.48 19.13 -0.02
CA GLY A 159 2.09 19.78 1.16
C GLY A 159 1.35 19.50 2.47
N GLU A 160 1.74 20.18 3.52
CA GLU A 160 1.11 20.12 4.85
C GLU A 160 -0.36 20.55 4.79
#